data_e03b9eed508b6fddef420f8129663e0d
#
_entry.id   e03b9eed508b6fddef420f8129663e0d
#
_cell.length_a   1.000
_cell.length_b   1.000
_cell.length_c   1.000
_cell.angle_alpha   90.00
_cell.angle_beta   90.00
_cell.angle_gamma   90.00
#
_symmetry.space_group_name_H-M   'P 1'
#
loop_
_entity.id
_entity.type
_entity.pdbx_description
1 polymer ?
#
loop_
_entity_poly.entity_id
_entity_poly.type
_entity_poly.pdbx_seq_one_letter_code
_entity_poly.pdbx_strand_id
1 'polypeptide(L)'
;MSAFLLPLVIGIAFGVTLERAGLGNARKLTGQFYLTDLTVFKVMFTAIVTAMLGAFWLSRLGVLDLDAIAMPETYLRPQIAGGLVFGAGFALAGLCPGTSCVAAASGRGDGIAAAAGLLAGVLLSGFAFPLFLDFYDSDARGAWTLPSLLHLPYGLVVLMVVVVALGGFAVAERLERRA
;
A
#
# COMPACT_ATOMS: atom_id res chain seq x y z
N MET A 1 -7.62 -27.44 4.68
CA MET A 1 -6.20 -27.37 4.28
C MET A 1 -5.95 -26.45 3.09
N SER A 2 -6.82 -26.42 2.08
CA SER A 2 -6.72 -25.52 0.92
C SER A 2 -6.79 -24.01 1.26
N ALA A 3 -7.51 -23.64 2.33
CA ALA A 3 -7.68 -22.24 2.75
C ALA A 3 -6.37 -21.58 3.23
N PHE A 4 -5.38 -22.34 3.70
CA PHE A 4 -4.08 -21.81 4.12
C PHE A 4 -2.99 -21.96 3.06
N LEU A 5 -3.11 -22.93 2.16
CA LEU A 5 -2.10 -23.17 1.12
C LEU A 5 -2.06 -22.04 0.10
N LEU A 6 -3.20 -21.55 -0.35
CA LEU A 6 -3.27 -20.50 -1.36
C LEU A 6 -2.65 -19.17 -0.87
N PRO A 7 -3.03 -18.63 0.32
CA PRO A 7 -2.37 -17.44 0.88
C PRO A 7 -0.88 -17.64 1.12
N LEU A 8 -0.45 -18.82 1.55
CA LEU A 8 0.96 -19.13 1.77
C LEU A 8 1.76 -19.05 0.48
N VAL A 9 1.28 -19.69 -0.60
CA VAL A 9 1.95 -19.68 -1.91
C VAL A 9 2.02 -18.26 -2.48
N ILE A 10 0.92 -17.51 -2.38
CA ILE A 10 0.89 -16.10 -2.81
C ILE A 10 1.88 -15.27 -1.99
N GLY A 11 1.93 -15.44 -0.67
CA GLY A 11 2.85 -14.72 0.21
C GLY A 11 4.31 -15.03 -0.09
N ILE A 12 4.65 -16.29 -0.33
CA ILE A 12 6.03 -16.70 -0.72
C ILE A 12 6.39 -16.08 -2.08
N ALA A 13 5.53 -16.19 -3.08
CA ALA A 13 5.77 -15.63 -4.41
C ALA A 13 5.95 -14.10 -4.34
N PHE A 14 5.12 -13.41 -3.55
CA PHE A 14 5.22 -11.99 -3.33
C PHE A 14 6.52 -11.59 -2.63
N GLY A 15 6.90 -12.30 -1.56
CA GLY A 15 8.15 -12.05 -0.83
C GLY A 15 9.40 -12.25 -1.71
N VAL A 16 9.44 -13.34 -2.49
CA VAL A 16 10.53 -13.60 -3.45
C VAL A 16 10.62 -12.52 -4.53
N THR A 17 9.47 -12.05 -5.03
CA THR A 17 9.43 -10.98 -6.02
C THR A 17 9.97 -9.66 -5.46
N LEU A 18 9.57 -9.29 -4.25
CA LEU A 18 10.07 -8.10 -3.56
C LEU A 18 11.59 -8.17 -3.29
N GLU A 19 12.07 -9.32 -2.84
CA GLU A 19 13.52 -9.50 -2.59
C GLU A 19 14.33 -9.41 -3.89
N ARG A 20 13.87 -10.06 -4.97
CA ARG A 20 14.52 -9.97 -6.29
C ARG A 20 14.50 -8.56 -6.87
N ALA A 21 13.46 -7.79 -6.61
CA ALA A 21 13.38 -6.38 -6.99
C ALA A 21 14.30 -5.47 -6.15
N GLY A 22 14.92 -6.02 -5.08
CA GLY A 22 15.77 -5.28 -4.16
C GLY A 22 15.00 -4.32 -3.24
N LEU A 23 13.69 -4.53 -3.08
CA LEU A 23 12.83 -3.69 -2.24
C LEU A 23 13.00 -3.99 -0.74
N GLY A 24 13.76 -5.00 -0.35
CA GLY A 24 14.20 -5.21 1.04
C GLY A 24 15.30 -4.26 1.49
N ASN A 25 15.80 -3.34 0.65
CA ASN A 25 16.88 -2.42 0.99
C ASN A 25 16.33 -1.03 1.34
N ALA A 26 16.52 -0.60 2.60
CA ALA A 26 16.06 0.69 3.11
C ALA A 26 16.60 1.88 2.30
N ARG A 27 17.87 1.82 1.84
CA ARG A 27 18.45 2.89 1.02
C ARG A 27 17.74 3.09 -0.32
N LYS A 28 17.27 1.99 -0.93
CA LYS A 28 16.52 2.05 -2.19
C LYS A 28 15.13 2.64 -1.98
N LEU A 29 14.48 2.28 -0.85
CA LEU A 29 13.17 2.82 -0.52
C LEU A 29 13.22 4.30 -0.13
N THR A 30 14.24 4.72 0.62
CA THR A 30 14.40 6.14 0.98
C THR A 30 14.81 7.00 -0.21
N GLY A 31 15.42 6.44 -1.24
CA GLY A 31 15.77 7.14 -2.47
C GLY A 31 14.60 7.87 -3.14
N GLN A 32 13.38 7.35 -2.98
CA GLN A 32 12.18 8.02 -3.50
C GLN A 32 11.88 9.36 -2.83
N PHE A 33 12.22 9.54 -1.55
CA PHE A 33 12.04 10.81 -0.83
C PHE A 33 13.03 11.88 -1.26
N TYR A 34 14.19 11.44 -1.75
CA TYR A 34 15.24 12.33 -2.31
C TYR A 34 15.13 12.47 -3.83
N LEU A 35 14.12 11.85 -4.47
CA LEU A 35 13.92 11.83 -5.93
C LEU A 35 15.11 11.25 -6.71
N THR A 36 15.98 10.49 -6.06
CA THR A 36 17.17 9.87 -6.66
C THR A 36 16.88 8.50 -7.27
N ASP A 37 15.92 7.77 -6.69
CA ASP A 37 15.48 6.45 -7.20
C ASP A 37 13.96 6.32 -7.01
N LEU A 38 13.22 6.45 -8.10
CA LEU A 38 11.75 6.33 -8.13
C LEU A 38 11.27 4.93 -8.50
N THR A 39 12.15 3.93 -8.49
CA THR A 39 11.81 2.53 -8.82
C THR A 39 10.68 2.01 -7.94
N VAL A 40 10.71 2.30 -6.64
CA VAL A 40 9.67 1.85 -5.69
C VAL A 40 8.32 2.46 -6.04
N PHE A 41 8.29 3.75 -6.33
CA PHE A 41 7.08 4.44 -6.77
C PHE A 41 6.49 3.80 -8.03
N LYS A 42 7.33 3.54 -9.05
CA LYS A 42 6.91 2.89 -10.31
C LYS A 42 6.35 1.50 -10.04
N VAL A 43 7.04 0.67 -9.24
CA VAL A 43 6.60 -0.70 -8.93
C VAL A 43 5.26 -0.68 -8.17
N MET A 44 5.09 0.17 -7.16
CA MET A 44 3.86 0.26 -6.39
C MET A 44 2.68 0.73 -7.23
N PHE A 45 2.87 1.77 -8.05
CA PHE A 45 1.81 2.23 -8.94
C PHE A 45 1.45 1.21 -10.01
N THR A 46 2.44 0.51 -10.59
CA THR A 46 2.19 -0.57 -11.54
C THR A 46 1.38 -1.69 -10.89
N ALA A 47 1.70 -2.07 -9.66
CA ALA A 47 0.96 -3.08 -8.91
C ALA A 47 -0.51 -2.66 -8.68
N ILE A 48 -0.74 -1.41 -8.26
CA ILE A 48 -2.10 -0.87 -8.04
C ILE A 48 -2.90 -0.88 -9.34
N VAL A 49 -2.32 -0.36 -10.44
CA VAL A 49 -2.98 -0.32 -11.75
C VAL A 49 -3.29 -1.73 -12.26
N THR A 50 -2.34 -2.66 -12.12
CA THR A 50 -2.53 -4.07 -12.54
C THR A 50 -3.63 -4.74 -11.72
N ALA A 51 -3.64 -4.55 -10.40
CA ALA A 51 -4.69 -5.09 -9.53
C ALA A 51 -6.07 -4.52 -9.88
N MET A 52 -6.15 -3.21 -10.14
CA MET A 52 -7.40 -2.54 -10.49
C MET A 52 -7.92 -2.99 -11.87
N LEU A 53 -7.07 -3.12 -12.87
CA LEU A 53 -7.42 -3.67 -14.18
C LEU A 53 -7.83 -5.14 -14.07
N GLY A 54 -7.09 -5.94 -13.29
CA GLY A 54 -7.44 -7.34 -13.03
C GLY A 54 -8.81 -7.48 -12.39
N ALA A 55 -9.10 -6.70 -11.35
CA ALA A 55 -10.40 -6.68 -10.68
C ALA A 55 -11.53 -6.27 -11.64
N PHE A 56 -11.29 -5.25 -12.48
CA PHE A 56 -12.25 -4.81 -13.48
C PHE A 56 -12.58 -5.90 -14.49
N TRP A 57 -11.57 -6.56 -15.07
CA TRP A 57 -11.78 -7.62 -16.04
C TRP A 57 -12.42 -8.88 -15.43
N LEU A 58 -11.97 -9.29 -14.21
CA LEU A 58 -12.58 -10.42 -13.51
C LEU A 58 -14.06 -10.17 -13.16
N SER A 59 -14.39 -8.94 -12.80
CA SER A 59 -15.79 -8.56 -12.57
C SER A 59 -16.62 -8.60 -13.86
N ARG A 60 -16.06 -8.14 -14.98
CA ARG A 60 -16.73 -8.21 -16.29
C ARG A 60 -16.95 -9.63 -16.78
N LEU A 61 -16.05 -10.53 -16.44
CA LEU A 61 -16.16 -11.97 -16.76
C LEU A 61 -17.10 -12.72 -15.80
N GLY A 62 -17.66 -12.04 -14.78
CA GLY A 62 -18.54 -12.65 -13.79
C GLY A 62 -17.84 -13.59 -12.80
N VAL A 63 -16.51 -13.56 -12.74
CA VAL A 63 -15.70 -14.37 -11.81
C VAL A 63 -15.59 -13.70 -10.44
N LEU A 64 -15.56 -12.36 -10.41
CA LEU A 64 -15.46 -11.55 -9.21
C LEU A 64 -16.68 -10.65 -9.07
N ASP A 65 -17.38 -10.80 -7.94
CA ASP A 65 -18.44 -9.89 -7.56
C ASP A 65 -17.86 -8.76 -6.71
N LEU A 66 -17.77 -7.56 -7.28
CA LEU A 66 -17.26 -6.38 -6.59
C LEU A 66 -18.21 -5.90 -5.48
N ASP A 67 -19.50 -6.14 -5.60
CA ASP A 67 -20.50 -5.75 -4.61
C ASP A 67 -20.43 -6.65 -3.36
N ALA A 68 -19.89 -7.87 -3.51
CA ALA A 68 -19.67 -8.80 -2.40
C ALA A 68 -18.40 -8.43 -1.57
N ILE A 69 -17.55 -7.51 -2.05
CA ILE A 69 -16.38 -7.06 -1.32
C ILE A 69 -16.80 -6.05 -0.24
N ALA A 70 -16.64 -6.43 1.02
CA ALA A 70 -16.90 -5.53 2.14
C ALA A 70 -15.96 -4.31 2.08
N MET A 71 -16.52 -3.13 1.82
CA MET A 71 -15.78 -1.88 1.84
C MET A 71 -15.81 -1.32 3.27
N PRO A 72 -14.67 -1.10 3.92
CA PRO A 72 -14.65 -0.46 5.23
C PRO A 72 -15.15 0.99 5.14
N GLU A 73 -15.74 1.45 6.21
CA GLU A 73 -16.16 2.86 6.32
C GLU A 73 -14.96 3.80 6.27
N THR A 74 -15.20 5.01 5.76
CA THR A 74 -14.16 6.04 5.65
C THR A 74 -14.21 6.94 6.88
N TYR A 75 -13.13 6.94 7.66
CA TYR A 75 -12.92 7.80 8.82
C TYR A 75 -11.87 8.85 8.48
N LEU A 76 -12.28 9.99 7.94
CA LEU A 76 -11.36 10.94 7.30
C LEU A 76 -10.31 11.49 8.28
N ARG A 77 -10.71 11.94 9.46
CA ARG A 77 -9.80 12.51 10.46
C ARG A 77 -8.80 11.49 11.00
N PRO A 78 -9.23 10.30 11.46
CA PRO A 78 -8.31 9.26 11.87
C PRO A 78 -7.37 8.78 10.77
N GLN A 79 -7.85 8.69 9.52
CA GLN A 79 -7.04 8.27 8.37
C GLN A 79 -5.95 9.30 8.05
N ILE A 80 -6.25 10.60 8.11
CA ILE A 80 -5.25 11.65 7.90
C ILE A 80 -4.21 11.62 9.02
N ALA A 81 -4.64 11.57 10.28
CA ALA A 81 -3.73 11.53 11.42
C ALA A 81 -2.85 10.27 11.40
N GLY A 82 -3.45 9.09 11.18
CA GLY A 82 -2.74 7.82 11.06
C GLY A 82 -1.78 7.80 9.87
N GLY A 83 -2.20 8.34 8.72
CA GLY A 83 -1.36 8.47 7.53
C GLY A 83 -0.14 9.35 7.74
N LEU A 84 -0.28 10.46 8.47
CA LEU A 84 0.85 11.34 8.82
C LEU A 84 1.84 10.63 9.76
N VAL A 85 1.35 9.97 10.80
CA VAL A 85 2.19 9.21 11.74
C VAL A 85 2.91 8.07 11.02
N PHE A 86 2.16 7.32 10.19
CA PHE A 86 2.72 6.23 9.38
C PHE A 86 3.75 6.74 8.38
N GLY A 87 3.47 7.86 7.70
CA GLY A 87 4.40 8.47 6.74
C GLY A 87 5.70 8.93 7.41
N ALA A 88 5.61 9.56 8.58
CA ALA A 88 6.78 9.93 9.36
C ALA A 88 7.60 8.69 9.79
N GLY A 89 6.93 7.65 10.28
CA GLY A 89 7.57 6.37 10.63
C GLY A 89 8.26 5.71 9.43
N PHE A 90 7.62 5.72 8.26
CA PHE A 90 8.20 5.19 7.03
C PHE A 90 9.42 6.01 6.56
N ALA A 91 9.37 7.34 6.66
CA ALA A 91 10.51 8.19 6.30
C ALA A 91 11.72 7.95 7.20
N LEU A 92 11.50 7.69 8.50
CA LEU A 92 12.55 7.41 9.47
C LEU A 92 13.11 5.99 9.34
N ALA A 93 12.25 4.98 9.20
CA ALA A 93 12.65 3.58 9.12
C ALA A 93 13.19 3.20 7.74
N GLY A 94 12.73 3.88 6.69
CA GLY A 94 13.07 3.56 5.30
C GLY A 94 12.48 2.24 4.79
N LEU A 95 11.61 1.59 5.56
CA LEU A 95 10.99 0.32 5.24
C LEU A 95 9.48 0.37 5.53
N CYS A 96 8.67 -0.12 4.62
CA CYS A 96 7.25 -0.33 4.87
C CYS A 96 7.01 -1.69 5.58
N PRO A 97 5.82 -1.95 6.13
CA PRO A 97 5.54 -3.22 6.83
C PRO A 97 5.89 -4.47 6.02
N GLY A 98 5.56 -4.48 4.72
CA GLY A 98 5.86 -5.62 3.84
C GLY A 98 7.36 -5.80 3.60
N THR A 99 8.07 -4.72 3.29
CA THR A 99 9.50 -4.76 3.00
C THR A 99 10.35 -4.97 4.25
N SER A 100 9.88 -4.58 5.43
CA SER A 100 10.55 -4.90 6.70
C SER A 100 10.58 -6.40 6.98
N CYS A 101 9.47 -7.12 6.68
CA CYS A 101 9.42 -8.56 6.79
C CYS A 101 10.38 -9.25 5.79
N VAL A 102 10.45 -8.76 4.55
CA VAL A 102 11.38 -9.27 3.54
C VAL A 102 12.82 -9.03 3.96
N ALA A 103 13.16 -7.82 4.42
CA ALA A 103 14.50 -7.48 4.89
C ALA A 103 14.90 -8.31 6.13
N ALA A 104 13.98 -8.53 7.07
CA ALA A 104 14.19 -9.39 8.23
C ALA A 104 14.44 -10.84 7.83
N ALA A 105 13.63 -11.38 6.91
CA ALA A 105 13.80 -12.73 6.38
C ALA A 105 15.14 -12.92 5.63
N SER A 106 15.64 -11.84 5.01
CA SER A 106 16.96 -11.81 4.37
C SER A 106 18.13 -11.61 5.36
N GLY A 107 17.86 -11.61 6.66
CA GLY A 107 18.88 -11.47 7.72
C GLY A 107 19.43 -10.07 7.90
N ARG A 108 18.74 -9.02 7.42
CA ARG A 108 19.16 -7.63 7.58
C ARG A 108 18.71 -7.10 8.95
N GLY A 109 19.68 -6.57 9.71
CA GLY A 109 19.42 -6.05 11.06
C GLY A 109 18.46 -4.87 11.10
N ASP A 110 18.51 -3.98 10.11
CA ASP A 110 17.57 -2.87 9.93
C ASP A 110 16.13 -3.36 9.70
N GLY A 111 15.97 -4.43 8.90
CA GLY A 111 14.68 -5.08 8.69
C GLY A 111 14.11 -5.71 9.95
N ILE A 112 14.95 -6.37 10.75
CA ILE A 112 14.54 -6.96 12.04
C ILE A 112 14.11 -5.86 13.02
N ALA A 113 14.87 -4.79 13.12
CA ALA A 113 14.55 -3.67 14.00
C ALA A 113 13.23 -2.99 13.57
N ALA A 114 13.03 -2.76 12.26
CA ALA A 114 11.81 -2.18 11.72
C ALA A 114 10.59 -3.08 11.96
N ALA A 115 10.72 -4.40 11.73
CA ALA A 115 9.65 -5.37 11.97
C ALA A 115 9.28 -5.46 13.46
N ALA A 116 10.29 -5.47 14.36
CA ALA A 116 10.06 -5.45 15.80
C ALA A 116 9.38 -4.15 16.25
N GLY A 117 9.83 -3.00 15.73
CA GLY A 117 9.19 -1.71 15.99
C GLY A 117 7.74 -1.65 15.52
N LEU A 118 7.45 -2.24 14.34
CA LEU A 118 6.08 -2.35 13.83
C LEU A 118 5.19 -3.18 14.77
N LEU A 119 5.65 -4.36 15.18
CA LEU A 119 4.92 -5.22 16.12
C LEU A 119 4.69 -4.52 17.45
N ALA A 120 5.70 -3.88 18.00
CA ALA A 120 5.58 -3.09 19.23
C ALA A 120 4.57 -1.93 19.06
N GLY A 121 4.61 -1.23 17.92
CA GLY A 121 3.67 -0.17 17.58
C GLY A 121 2.23 -0.64 17.48
N VAL A 122 1.99 -1.79 16.83
CA VAL A 122 0.65 -2.40 16.74
C VAL A 122 0.12 -2.79 18.11
N LEU A 123 0.96 -3.42 18.96
CA LEU A 123 0.58 -3.77 20.33
C LEU A 123 0.26 -2.53 21.17
N LEU A 124 1.13 -1.52 21.11
CA LEU A 124 0.94 -0.26 21.84
C LEU A 124 -0.34 0.46 21.39
N SER A 125 -0.58 0.51 20.08
CA SER A 125 -1.81 1.09 19.53
C SER A 125 -3.05 0.32 19.97
N GLY A 126 -2.98 -1.03 20.04
CA GLY A 126 -4.07 -1.86 20.55
C GLY A 126 -4.39 -1.57 22.02
N PHE A 127 -3.39 -1.42 22.87
CA PHE A 127 -3.58 -1.03 24.27
C PHE A 127 -4.09 0.41 24.44
N ALA A 128 -3.65 1.32 23.57
CA ALA A 128 -4.06 2.72 23.62
C ALA A 128 -5.40 2.97 22.90
N PHE A 129 -5.91 2.01 22.13
CA PHE A 129 -7.12 2.16 21.33
C PHE A 129 -8.34 2.66 22.11
N PRO A 130 -8.64 2.18 23.34
CA PRO A 130 -9.75 2.69 24.13
C PRO A 130 -9.69 4.19 24.42
N LEU A 131 -8.49 4.78 24.46
CA LEU A 131 -8.29 6.22 24.70
C LEU A 131 -8.64 7.06 23.47
N PHE A 132 -8.61 6.47 22.28
CA PHE A 132 -8.83 7.14 21.01
C PHE A 132 -10.14 6.74 20.32
N LEU A 133 -11.01 5.96 20.98
CA LEU A 133 -12.29 5.50 20.42
C LEU A 133 -13.15 6.66 19.95
N ASP A 134 -13.34 7.68 20.77
CA ASP A 134 -14.15 8.87 20.44
C ASP A 134 -13.58 9.62 19.24
N PHE A 135 -12.25 9.68 19.13
CA PHE A 135 -11.59 10.29 17.97
C PHE A 135 -11.75 9.41 16.72
N TYR A 136 -11.66 8.08 16.88
CA TYR A 136 -11.82 7.14 15.78
C TYR A 136 -13.23 7.21 15.19
N ASP A 137 -14.26 7.25 16.02
CA ASP A 137 -15.65 7.28 15.59
C ASP A 137 -16.15 8.68 15.22
N SER A 138 -15.34 9.72 15.41
CA SER A 138 -15.76 11.13 15.28
C SER A 138 -16.19 11.56 13.88
N ASP A 139 -15.86 10.81 12.81
CA ASP A 139 -16.09 11.24 11.43
C ASP A 139 -16.38 10.03 10.51
N ALA A 140 -17.29 9.16 10.94
CA ALA A 140 -17.77 8.04 10.14
C ALA A 140 -18.64 8.58 8.97
N ARG A 141 -18.17 8.44 7.74
CA ARG A 141 -18.83 8.97 6.53
C ARG A 141 -19.34 7.88 5.60
N GLY A 142 -19.39 6.63 6.07
CA GLY A 142 -19.72 5.49 5.23
C GLY A 142 -18.60 5.13 4.24
N ALA A 143 -18.85 4.20 3.36
CA ALA A 143 -17.87 3.75 2.36
C ALA A 143 -17.75 4.75 1.20
N TRP A 144 -16.78 5.64 1.25
CA TRP A 144 -16.47 6.56 0.16
C TRP A 144 -15.54 5.90 -0.84
N THR A 145 -16.04 5.67 -2.04
CA THR A 145 -15.24 5.17 -3.16
C THR A 145 -15.12 6.26 -4.23
N LEU A 146 -14.04 6.23 -5.01
CA LEU A 146 -13.85 7.18 -6.11
C LEU A 146 -15.04 7.20 -7.10
N PRO A 147 -15.63 6.06 -7.50
CA PRO A 147 -16.81 6.06 -8.34
C PRO A 147 -18.02 6.74 -7.70
N SER A 148 -18.25 6.51 -6.39
CA SER A 148 -19.37 7.14 -5.68
C SER A 148 -19.20 8.65 -5.48
N LEU A 149 -17.96 9.10 -5.23
CA LEU A 149 -17.63 10.50 -5.04
C LEU A 149 -17.73 11.31 -6.34
N LEU A 150 -17.25 10.73 -7.44
CA LEU A 150 -17.23 11.39 -8.75
C LEU A 150 -18.52 11.16 -9.57
N HIS A 151 -19.45 10.31 -9.07
CA HIS A 151 -20.64 9.87 -9.80
C HIS A 151 -20.33 9.33 -11.21
N LEU A 152 -19.18 8.67 -11.36
CA LEU A 152 -18.71 8.13 -12.63
C LEU A 152 -18.77 6.59 -12.63
N PRO A 153 -19.02 5.98 -13.79
CA PRO A 153 -18.97 4.52 -13.91
C PRO A 153 -17.55 4.02 -13.61
N TYR A 154 -17.47 2.86 -12.94
CA TYR A 154 -16.21 2.26 -12.50
C TYR A 154 -15.15 2.19 -13.60
N GLY A 155 -15.52 1.83 -14.84
CA GLY A 155 -14.60 1.75 -15.97
C GLY A 155 -13.95 3.09 -16.34
N LEU A 156 -14.65 4.20 -16.17
CA LEU A 156 -14.11 5.53 -16.47
C LEU A 156 -13.12 5.98 -15.39
N VAL A 157 -13.39 5.60 -14.13
CA VAL A 157 -12.46 5.82 -13.02
C VAL A 157 -11.18 5.02 -13.22
N VAL A 158 -11.28 3.76 -13.65
CA VAL A 158 -10.12 2.91 -13.99
C VAL A 158 -9.28 3.57 -15.08
N LEU A 159 -9.91 4.03 -16.16
CA LEU A 159 -9.20 4.73 -17.26
C LEU A 159 -8.48 5.98 -16.75
N MET A 160 -9.14 6.79 -15.93
CA MET A 160 -8.57 8.02 -15.36
C MET A 160 -7.33 7.71 -14.52
N VAL A 161 -7.39 6.70 -13.64
CA VAL A 161 -6.26 6.31 -12.80
C VAL A 161 -5.09 5.79 -13.66
N VAL A 162 -5.37 5.02 -14.72
CA VAL A 162 -4.33 4.57 -15.66
C VAL A 162 -3.64 5.74 -16.35
N VAL A 163 -4.41 6.72 -16.83
CA VAL A 163 -3.84 7.93 -17.48
C VAL A 163 -2.98 8.74 -16.51
N VAL A 164 -3.46 8.91 -15.27
CA VAL A 164 -2.69 9.61 -14.21
C VAL A 164 -1.40 8.84 -13.87
N ALA A 165 -1.46 7.51 -13.78
CA ALA A 165 -0.29 6.67 -13.54
C ALA A 165 0.75 6.78 -14.66
N LEU A 166 0.32 6.72 -15.93
CA LEU A 166 1.21 6.89 -17.09
C LEU A 166 1.84 8.28 -17.11
N GLY A 167 1.08 9.33 -16.80
CA GLY A 167 1.60 10.68 -16.63
C GLY A 167 2.63 10.77 -15.50
N GLY A 168 2.34 10.16 -14.36
CA GLY A 168 3.26 10.06 -13.22
C GLY A 168 4.58 9.35 -13.57
N PHE A 169 4.52 8.27 -14.36
CA PHE A 169 5.72 7.55 -14.81
C PHE A 169 6.57 8.41 -15.77
N ALA A 170 5.94 9.14 -16.69
CA ALA A 170 6.66 10.04 -17.59
C ALA A 170 7.35 11.19 -16.83
N VAL A 171 6.71 11.71 -15.79
CA VAL A 171 7.32 12.73 -14.91
C VAL A 171 8.45 12.13 -14.09
N ALA A 172 8.27 10.94 -13.51
CA ALA A 172 9.29 10.24 -12.75
C ALA A 172 10.55 9.97 -13.57
N GLU A 173 10.41 9.50 -14.82
CA GLU A 173 11.55 9.31 -15.73
C GLU A 173 12.29 10.61 -16.04
N ARG A 174 11.55 11.71 -16.22
CA ARG A 174 12.19 13.02 -16.47
C ARG A 174 12.96 13.54 -15.27
N LEU A 175 12.47 13.26 -14.05
CA LEU A 175 13.14 13.65 -12.82
C LEU A 175 14.43 12.84 -12.61
N GLU A 176 14.37 11.51 -12.76
CA GLU A 176 15.57 10.64 -12.68
C GLU A 176 16.66 10.98 -13.70
N ARG A 177 16.28 11.43 -14.91
CA ARG A 177 17.26 11.85 -15.93
C ARG A 177 17.95 13.19 -15.59
N ARG A 178 17.40 13.95 -14.65
CA ARG A 178 17.96 15.27 -14.25
C ARG A 178 18.75 15.24 -12.96
N ALA A 179 18.56 14.17 -12.12
CA ALA A 179 19.31 13.93 -10.89
C ALA A 179 20.60 13.16 -11.18
#